data_9a974e3c3ddceeb3c65b9d21e7a8b640
#
_entry.id   9a974e3c3ddceeb3c65b9d21e7a8b640
#
_cell.length_a   1.000
_cell.length_b   1.000
_cell.length_c   1.000
_cell.angle_alpha   90.00
_cell.angle_beta   90.00
_cell.angle_gamma   90.00
#
_symmetry.space_group_name_H-M   'P 1'
#
loop_
_entity.id
_entity.type
_entity.pdbx_description
1 polymer ?
#
loop_
_entity_poly.entity_id
_entity_poly.type
_entity_poly.pdbx_seq_one_letter_code
_entity_poly.pdbx_strand_id
1 'polypeptide(L)'
;HIDDLKGCGNDAARERLKKQLAEDFSDDLKEQLHEFEHIGIKHVQNTSTMEVYTHQNHYVDQLHPINVDLVDRTKEDSLVAGVVYALFRSLLGAMQWLLQTRGDIVPYVGCLQRHANTPTVKHVLMINRVLRWCKHNKIGVLFAHIPGPIAMAVIADSAYKCEPDDIDCLAMR
;
A
#
# COMPACT_ATOMS: atom_id res chain seq x y z
N HIS A 1 3.10 16.64 -3.25
CA HIS A 1 2.31 17.80 -2.81
C HIS A 1 2.97 18.37 -1.58
N ILE A 2 3.33 19.65 -1.65
CA ILE A 2 4.09 20.35 -0.60
C ILE A 2 3.12 21.08 0.36
N ASP A 3 1.87 21.05 0.04
CA ASP A 3 0.78 21.86 0.62
C ASP A 3 -0.06 21.10 1.67
N ASP A 4 0.05 19.78 1.76
CA ASP A 4 -0.67 19.00 2.77
C ASP A 4 0.22 18.71 3.98
N LEU A 5 -0.20 19.17 5.17
CA LEU A 5 0.45 18.88 6.44
C LEU A 5 -0.36 17.86 7.24
N LYS A 6 0.32 16.83 7.74
CA LYS A 6 -0.25 15.86 8.68
C LYS A 6 0.49 15.95 10.00
N GLY A 7 -0.24 16.05 11.08
CA GLY A 7 0.33 16.13 12.41
C GLY A 7 -0.47 15.36 13.45
N CYS A 8 0.15 15.14 14.60
CA CYS A 8 -0.53 14.65 15.80
C CYS A 8 -0.05 15.48 17.00
N GLY A 9 -0.92 15.65 17.98
CA GLY A 9 -0.61 16.42 19.16
C GLY A 9 -1.85 16.64 20.02
N ASN A 10 -1.67 17.31 21.16
CA ASN A 10 -2.79 17.75 21.97
C ASN A 10 -3.41 19.03 21.38
N ASP A 11 -4.60 19.39 21.85
CA ASP A 11 -5.35 20.54 21.33
C ASP A 11 -4.56 21.85 21.44
N ALA A 12 -3.81 22.06 22.51
CA ALA A 12 -3.02 23.28 22.68
C ALA A 12 -1.88 23.38 21.65
N ALA A 13 -1.23 22.28 21.32
CA ALA A 13 -0.20 22.23 20.28
C ALA A 13 -0.81 22.45 18.89
N ARG A 14 -1.97 21.84 18.62
CA ARG A 14 -2.71 22.01 17.38
C ARG A 14 -3.11 23.47 17.14
N GLU A 15 -3.76 24.11 18.13
CA GLU A 15 -4.18 25.51 17.99
C GLU A 15 -3.00 26.47 17.81
N ARG A 16 -1.88 26.22 18.49
CA ARG A 16 -0.66 27.01 18.30
C ARG A 16 -0.11 26.86 16.88
N LEU A 17 -0.05 25.63 16.35
CA LEU A 17 0.42 25.37 14.99
C LEU A 17 -0.50 26.02 13.97
N LYS A 18 -1.81 25.89 14.14
CA LYS A 18 -2.81 26.50 13.26
C LYS A 18 -2.68 28.01 13.18
N LYS A 19 -2.50 28.66 14.35
CA LYS A 19 -2.27 30.10 14.41
C LYS A 19 -1.00 30.51 13.67
N GLN A 20 0.10 29.78 13.86
CA GLN A 20 1.36 30.07 13.18
C GLN A 20 1.25 29.87 11.66
N LEU A 21 0.58 28.81 11.20
CA LEU A 21 0.36 28.57 9.78
C LEU A 21 -0.54 29.64 9.15
N ALA A 22 -1.56 30.12 9.86
CA ALA A 22 -2.41 31.20 9.38
C ALA A 22 -1.64 32.52 9.23
N GLU A 23 -0.72 32.81 10.15
CA GLU A 23 0.16 33.97 10.07
C GLU A 23 1.13 33.87 8.88
N ASP A 24 1.66 32.69 8.58
CA ASP A 24 2.68 32.49 7.56
C ASP A 24 2.11 32.31 6.14
N PHE A 25 0.93 31.72 5.98
CA PHE A 25 0.40 31.31 4.68
C PHE A 25 -0.94 31.97 4.29
N SER A 26 -1.95 31.92 5.09
CA SER A 26 -3.24 32.62 4.97
C SER A 26 -4.29 31.99 5.88
N ASP A 27 -5.45 32.64 6.02
CA ASP A 27 -6.58 32.12 6.80
C ASP A 27 -7.40 31.01 6.10
N ASP A 28 -7.08 30.64 4.86
CA ASP A 28 -7.80 29.61 4.07
C ASP A 28 -7.38 28.16 4.42
N LEU A 29 -6.87 27.93 5.61
CA LEU A 29 -6.45 26.61 6.07
C LEU A 29 -7.65 25.69 6.29
N LYS A 30 -7.71 24.58 5.55
CA LYS A 30 -8.70 23.53 5.76
C LYS A 30 -8.17 22.48 6.71
N GLU A 31 -8.78 22.37 7.87
CA GLU A 31 -8.45 21.35 8.85
C GLU A 31 -9.42 20.17 8.76
N GLN A 32 -8.88 18.95 8.75
CA GLN A 32 -9.65 17.71 8.88
C GLN A 32 -9.17 16.94 10.11
N LEU A 33 -10.10 16.61 11.01
CA LEU A 33 -9.82 15.90 12.25
C LEU A 33 -10.43 14.50 12.19
N HIS A 34 -9.74 13.53 12.78
CA HIS A 34 -10.19 12.15 13.02
C HIS A 34 -10.46 11.32 11.76
N GLU A 35 -10.93 11.92 10.68
CA GLU A 35 -11.13 11.22 9.41
C GLU A 35 -10.64 12.11 8.26
N PHE A 36 -9.57 11.68 7.58
CA PHE A 36 -8.98 12.42 6.47
C PHE A 36 -8.21 11.47 5.54
N GLU A 37 -7.94 11.97 4.34
CA GLU A 37 -7.06 11.31 3.38
C GLU A 37 -5.78 12.12 3.23
N HIS A 38 -4.64 11.45 3.32
CA HIS A 38 -3.34 12.05 3.09
C HIS A 38 -2.51 11.13 2.21
N ILE A 39 -2.05 11.64 1.07
CA ILE A 39 -1.27 10.90 0.08
C ILE A 39 -1.94 9.57 -0.29
N GLY A 40 -3.25 9.59 -0.60
CA GLY A 40 -4.01 8.41 -1.01
C GLY A 40 -4.24 7.35 0.08
N ILE A 41 -3.90 7.65 1.33
CA ILE A 41 -4.16 6.80 2.49
C ILE A 41 -5.24 7.44 3.34
N LYS A 42 -6.36 6.74 3.51
CA LYS A 42 -7.41 7.16 4.42
C LYS A 42 -7.05 6.81 5.86
N HIS A 43 -7.24 7.79 6.73
CA HIS A 43 -7.01 7.68 8.18
C HIS A 43 -8.34 7.87 8.87
N VAL A 44 -8.70 6.96 9.77
CA VAL A 44 -9.92 7.01 10.57
C VAL A 44 -9.54 6.77 12.02
N GLN A 45 -9.73 7.79 12.86
CA GLN A 45 -9.46 7.69 14.29
C GLN A 45 -10.74 7.45 15.07
N ASN A 46 -10.75 6.43 15.91
CA ASN A 46 -11.77 6.24 16.93
C ASN A 46 -11.44 7.11 18.14
N THR A 47 -12.23 8.15 18.37
CA THR A 47 -11.98 9.11 19.47
C THR A 47 -12.22 8.54 20.87
N SER A 48 -12.94 7.42 20.98
CA SER A 48 -13.20 6.77 22.27
C SER A 48 -12.08 5.79 22.66
N THR A 49 -11.53 5.06 21.69
CA THR A 49 -10.45 4.09 21.92
C THR A 49 -9.07 4.66 21.58
N MET A 50 -9.02 5.82 20.91
CA MET A 50 -7.82 6.45 20.37
C MET A 50 -7.08 5.59 19.32
N GLU A 51 -7.70 4.55 18.79
CA GLU A 51 -7.18 3.73 17.73
C GLU A 51 -7.25 4.46 16.39
N VAL A 52 -6.26 4.24 15.54
CA VAL A 52 -6.23 4.80 14.18
C VAL A 52 -6.21 3.66 13.18
N TYR A 53 -7.21 3.61 12.31
CA TYR A 53 -7.27 2.68 11.19
C TYR A 53 -6.86 3.39 9.90
N THR A 54 -5.93 2.80 9.15
CA THR A 54 -5.47 3.34 7.87
C THR A 54 -5.69 2.34 6.75
N HIS A 55 -6.16 2.80 5.61
CA HIS A 55 -6.42 1.93 4.45
C HIS A 55 -6.35 2.69 3.12
N GLN A 56 -6.20 1.92 2.03
CA GLN A 56 -6.19 2.42 0.65
C GLN A 56 -7.30 1.76 -0.20
N ASN A 57 -8.43 1.44 0.40
CA ASN A 57 -9.51 0.72 -0.27
C ASN A 57 -10.02 1.44 -1.53
N HIS A 58 -10.12 2.77 -1.48
CA HIS A 58 -10.50 3.57 -2.63
C HIS A 58 -9.52 3.38 -3.80
N TYR A 59 -8.23 3.42 -3.52
CA TYR A 59 -7.21 3.19 -4.54
C TYR A 59 -7.28 1.77 -5.13
N VAL A 60 -7.47 0.75 -4.29
CA VAL A 60 -7.66 -0.64 -4.76
C VAL A 60 -8.83 -0.76 -5.74
N ASP A 61 -9.93 -0.06 -5.48
CA ASP A 61 -11.12 -0.12 -6.33
C ASP A 61 -10.88 0.45 -7.73
N GLN A 62 -9.99 1.43 -7.85
CA GLN A 62 -9.62 2.05 -9.14
C GLN A 62 -8.67 1.18 -9.97
N LEU A 63 -7.97 0.22 -9.39
CA LEU A 63 -7.06 -0.64 -10.12
C LEU A 63 -7.81 -1.66 -10.98
N HIS A 64 -7.32 -1.91 -12.17
CA HIS A 64 -7.89 -2.88 -13.09
C HIS A 64 -6.91 -4.02 -13.36
N PRO A 65 -7.39 -5.26 -13.44
CA PRO A 65 -6.55 -6.38 -13.83
C PRO A 65 -6.11 -6.24 -15.29
N ILE A 66 -4.96 -6.79 -15.60
CA ILE A 66 -4.49 -6.90 -16.99
C ILE A 66 -5.41 -7.87 -17.72
N ASN A 67 -5.89 -7.47 -18.91
CA ASN A 67 -6.72 -8.35 -19.73
C ASN A 67 -5.93 -9.61 -20.13
N VAL A 68 -6.42 -10.76 -19.72
CA VAL A 68 -5.79 -12.06 -19.95
C VAL A 68 -5.94 -12.57 -21.40
N ASP A 69 -6.81 -11.96 -22.19
CA ASP A 69 -6.93 -12.27 -23.61
C ASP A 69 -5.72 -11.77 -24.44
N LEU A 70 -4.92 -10.88 -23.83
CA LEU A 70 -3.68 -10.38 -24.42
C LEU A 70 -2.51 -11.37 -24.32
N VAL A 71 -2.68 -12.48 -23.63
CA VAL A 71 -1.63 -13.49 -23.39
C VAL A 71 -2.13 -14.91 -23.70
N ASP A 72 -1.24 -15.74 -24.21
CA ASP A 72 -1.50 -17.18 -24.40
C ASP A 72 -1.29 -17.92 -23.06
N ARG A 73 -2.38 -18.25 -22.38
CA ARG A 73 -2.36 -18.93 -21.08
C ARG A 73 -1.77 -20.33 -21.13
N THR A 74 -1.65 -20.93 -22.30
CA THR A 74 -1.03 -22.26 -22.46
C THR A 74 0.50 -22.19 -22.41
N LYS A 75 1.06 -20.98 -22.51
CA LYS A 75 2.50 -20.71 -22.53
C LYS A 75 2.92 -19.88 -21.31
N GLU A 76 2.69 -20.40 -20.12
CA GLU A 76 2.89 -19.67 -18.86
C GLU A 76 4.32 -19.12 -18.67
N ASP A 77 5.33 -19.83 -19.16
CA ASP A 77 6.74 -19.45 -19.05
C ASP A 77 7.21 -18.51 -20.17
N SER A 78 6.34 -18.20 -21.15
CA SER A 78 6.69 -17.26 -22.21
C SER A 78 6.81 -15.84 -21.68
N LEU A 79 7.89 -15.17 -22.09
CA LEU A 79 8.12 -13.77 -21.77
C LEU A 79 7.00 -12.90 -22.37
N VAL A 80 6.55 -11.93 -21.60
CA VAL A 80 5.63 -10.90 -22.09
C VAL A 80 6.40 -9.67 -22.55
N ALA A 81 5.89 -9.02 -23.60
CA ALA A 81 6.52 -7.87 -24.24
C ALA A 81 5.49 -6.78 -24.57
N GLY A 82 5.96 -5.65 -25.07
CA GLY A 82 5.11 -4.56 -25.57
C GLY A 82 4.11 -4.04 -24.53
N VAL A 83 2.85 -3.96 -24.91
CA VAL A 83 1.79 -3.41 -24.07
C VAL A 83 1.60 -4.20 -22.78
N VAL A 84 1.65 -5.54 -22.84
CA VAL A 84 1.46 -6.38 -21.64
C VAL A 84 2.57 -6.17 -20.64
N TYR A 85 3.81 -6.01 -21.09
CA TYR A 85 4.94 -5.68 -20.23
C TYR A 85 4.75 -4.33 -19.54
N ALA A 86 4.33 -3.30 -20.28
CA ALA A 86 4.07 -1.99 -19.71
C ALA A 86 2.93 -2.01 -18.65
N LEU A 87 1.84 -2.72 -18.95
CA LEU A 87 0.72 -2.91 -18.02
C LEU A 87 1.16 -3.67 -16.75
N PHE A 88 1.98 -4.71 -16.92
CA PHE A 88 2.51 -5.44 -15.77
C PHE A 88 3.34 -4.55 -14.86
N ARG A 89 4.26 -3.77 -15.42
CA ARG A 89 5.09 -2.84 -14.62
C ARG A 89 4.27 -1.75 -13.93
N SER A 90 3.28 -1.21 -14.62
CA SER A 90 2.37 -0.21 -14.05
C SER A 90 1.58 -0.79 -12.86
N LEU A 91 0.98 -1.97 -13.06
CA LEU A 91 0.22 -2.62 -11.99
C LEU A 91 1.13 -3.05 -10.82
N LEU A 92 2.35 -3.50 -11.10
CA LEU A 92 3.32 -3.85 -10.07
C LEU A 92 3.70 -2.62 -9.22
N GLY A 93 3.92 -1.47 -9.84
CA GLY A 93 4.16 -0.21 -9.13
C GLY A 93 2.96 0.20 -8.25
N ALA A 94 1.74 0.04 -8.77
CA ALA A 94 0.52 0.27 -8.00
C ALA A 94 0.40 -0.68 -6.80
N MET A 95 0.75 -1.96 -6.96
CA MET A 95 0.80 -2.93 -5.87
C MET A 95 1.85 -2.59 -4.82
N GLN A 96 3.01 -2.06 -5.23
CA GLN A 96 4.05 -1.57 -4.30
C GLN A 96 3.53 -0.42 -3.44
N TRP A 97 2.76 0.49 -4.03
CA TRP A 97 2.15 1.59 -3.29
C TRP A 97 1.17 1.11 -2.22
N LEU A 98 0.46 0.00 -2.46
CA LEU A 98 -0.46 -0.60 -1.50
C LEU A 98 0.25 -1.21 -0.27
N LEU A 99 1.54 -1.53 -0.34
CA LEU A 99 2.27 -2.16 0.76
C LEU A 99 2.29 -1.31 2.04
N GLN A 100 2.03 -0.02 1.95
CA GLN A 100 1.94 0.88 3.11
C GLN A 100 0.79 0.50 4.06
N THR A 101 -0.27 -0.10 3.54
CA THR A 101 -1.44 -0.52 4.33
C THR A 101 -1.80 -1.99 4.16
N ARG A 102 -1.11 -2.72 3.28
CA ARG A 102 -1.38 -4.10 2.89
C ARG A 102 -0.16 -4.99 3.12
N GLY A 103 0.18 -5.20 4.40
CA GLY A 103 1.27 -6.12 4.78
C GLY A 103 1.06 -7.57 4.33
N ASP A 104 -0.20 -7.98 4.15
CA ASP A 104 -0.59 -9.33 3.71
C ASP A 104 -0.11 -9.69 2.29
N ILE A 105 0.12 -8.70 1.42
CA ILE A 105 0.58 -8.95 0.04
C ILE A 105 2.09 -8.74 -0.16
N VAL A 106 2.82 -8.33 0.86
CA VAL A 106 4.28 -8.06 0.78
C VAL A 106 5.08 -9.20 0.13
N PRO A 107 4.92 -10.48 0.55
CA PRO A 107 5.71 -11.56 -0.02
C PRO A 107 5.41 -11.78 -1.51
N TYR A 108 4.16 -11.62 -1.92
CA TYR A 108 3.73 -11.81 -3.31
C TYR A 108 4.25 -10.70 -4.23
N VAL A 109 4.16 -9.45 -3.77
CA VAL A 109 4.67 -8.30 -4.52
C VAL A 109 6.20 -8.35 -4.60
N GLY A 110 6.88 -8.72 -3.51
CA GLY A 110 8.32 -8.88 -3.48
C GLY A 110 8.82 -9.96 -4.46
N CYS A 111 8.10 -11.09 -4.57
CA CYS A 111 8.40 -12.11 -5.55
C CYS A 111 8.22 -11.60 -6.98
N LEU A 112 7.11 -10.91 -7.28
CA LEU A 112 6.85 -10.35 -8.61
C LEU A 112 7.88 -9.28 -9.01
N GLN A 113 8.42 -8.54 -8.05
CA GLN A 113 9.47 -7.53 -8.27
C GLN A 113 10.77 -8.13 -8.82
N ARG A 114 11.15 -9.33 -8.38
CA ARG A 114 12.34 -10.03 -8.89
C ARG A 114 12.24 -10.27 -10.40
N HIS A 115 11.01 -10.38 -10.93
CA HIS A 115 10.72 -10.63 -12.34
C HIS A 115 10.26 -9.37 -13.09
N ALA A 116 10.43 -8.18 -12.54
CA ALA A 116 9.94 -6.94 -13.12
C ALA A 116 10.53 -6.64 -14.52
N ASN A 117 11.75 -7.11 -14.80
CA ASN A 117 12.43 -6.87 -16.05
C ASN A 117 12.17 -7.97 -17.11
N THR A 118 11.84 -9.17 -16.68
CA THR A 118 11.61 -10.34 -17.54
C THR A 118 10.35 -11.10 -17.13
N PRO A 119 9.18 -10.42 -17.05
CA PRO A 119 7.96 -11.08 -16.64
C PRO A 119 7.47 -12.08 -17.68
N THR A 120 6.89 -13.16 -17.18
CA THR A 120 6.23 -14.18 -18.02
C THR A 120 4.72 -14.10 -17.87
N VAL A 121 3.99 -14.86 -18.68
CA VAL A 121 2.53 -14.98 -18.58
C VAL A 121 2.08 -15.40 -17.17
N LYS A 122 2.81 -16.33 -16.54
CA LYS A 122 2.58 -16.76 -15.15
C LYS A 122 2.57 -15.57 -14.18
N HIS A 123 3.51 -14.62 -14.32
CA HIS A 123 3.58 -13.42 -13.48
C HIS A 123 2.39 -12.48 -13.70
N VAL A 124 1.91 -12.35 -14.94
CA VAL A 124 0.68 -11.58 -15.25
C VAL A 124 -0.55 -12.19 -14.60
N LEU A 125 -0.67 -13.51 -14.64
CA LEU A 125 -1.77 -14.21 -13.98
C LEU A 125 -1.71 -14.05 -12.45
N MET A 126 -0.49 -14.10 -11.88
CA MET A 126 -0.26 -13.94 -10.45
C MET A 126 -0.61 -12.54 -9.97
N ILE A 127 -0.13 -11.47 -10.63
CA ILE A 127 -0.44 -10.09 -10.20
C ILE A 127 -1.95 -9.81 -10.26
N ASN A 128 -2.64 -10.34 -11.27
CA ASN A 128 -4.09 -10.26 -11.35
C ASN A 128 -4.80 -11.00 -10.20
N ARG A 129 -4.22 -12.13 -9.74
CA ARG A 129 -4.75 -12.87 -8.57
C ARG A 129 -4.58 -12.05 -7.29
N VAL A 130 -3.40 -11.44 -7.07
CA VAL A 130 -3.13 -10.58 -5.93
C VAL A 130 -4.09 -9.38 -5.94
N LEU A 131 -4.30 -8.72 -7.07
CA LEU A 131 -5.27 -7.61 -7.17
C LEU A 131 -6.70 -8.06 -6.82
N ARG A 132 -7.14 -9.21 -7.34
CA ARG A 132 -8.47 -9.75 -6.98
C ARG A 132 -8.60 -10.01 -5.49
N TRP A 133 -7.56 -10.57 -4.88
CA TRP A 133 -7.51 -10.74 -3.43
C TRP A 133 -7.70 -9.42 -2.70
N CYS A 134 -6.97 -8.36 -3.09
CA CYS A 134 -7.09 -7.04 -2.49
C CYS A 134 -8.50 -6.45 -2.63
N LYS A 135 -9.16 -6.68 -3.78
CA LYS A 135 -10.52 -6.19 -4.01
C LYS A 135 -11.57 -6.90 -3.16
N HIS A 136 -11.40 -8.20 -2.92
CA HIS A 136 -12.32 -8.98 -2.09
C HIS A 136 -12.08 -8.76 -0.59
N ASN A 137 -10.83 -8.56 -0.20
CA ASN A 137 -10.42 -8.43 1.19
C ASN A 137 -10.01 -6.99 1.47
N LYS A 138 -10.96 -6.18 1.92
CA LYS A 138 -10.74 -4.78 2.29
C LYS A 138 -10.08 -4.72 3.67
N ILE A 139 -8.76 -4.76 3.68
CA ILE A 139 -7.95 -4.71 4.91
C ILE A 139 -7.15 -3.40 4.94
N GLY A 140 -6.72 -3.04 6.14
CA GLY A 140 -5.84 -1.91 6.41
C GLY A 140 -4.99 -2.20 7.64
N VAL A 141 -4.33 -1.19 8.15
CA VAL A 141 -3.50 -1.27 9.35
C VAL A 141 -4.23 -0.59 10.50
N LEU A 142 -4.37 -1.30 11.61
CA LEU A 142 -4.90 -0.76 12.85
C LEU A 142 -3.73 -0.42 13.77
N PHE A 143 -3.62 0.85 14.14
CA PHE A 143 -2.73 1.32 15.19
C PHE A 143 -3.53 1.39 16.49
N ALA A 144 -3.32 0.40 17.35
CA ALA A 144 -3.98 0.35 18.64
C ALA A 144 -3.41 1.43 19.59
N HIS A 145 -4.25 1.90 20.50
CA HIS A 145 -3.78 2.74 21.58
C HIS A 145 -2.84 1.95 22.50
N ILE A 146 -1.66 2.51 22.76
CA ILE A 146 -0.66 1.90 23.66
C ILE A 146 -0.76 2.62 25.01
N PRO A 147 -1.35 2.01 26.03
CA PRO A 147 -1.42 2.61 27.35
C PRO A 147 -0.08 2.49 28.09
N GLY A 148 0.27 3.53 28.82
CA GLY A 148 1.44 3.53 29.72
C GLY A 148 2.76 3.93 29.06
N PRO A 149 3.90 3.65 29.70
CA PRO A 149 5.20 4.01 29.17
C PRO A 149 5.50 3.25 27.87
N ILE A 150 5.87 3.99 26.82
CA ILE A 150 6.17 3.40 25.51
C ILE A 150 7.53 2.71 25.57
N ALA A 151 7.57 1.43 25.24
CA ALA A 151 8.79 0.68 24.96
C ALA A 151 8.91 0.39 23.46
N MET A 152 10.10 0.55 22.91
CA MET A 152 10.38 0.24 21.52
C MET A 152 11.26 -1.02 21.46
N ALA A 153 10.79 -2.04 20.73
CA ALA A 153 11.59 -3.21 20.38
C ALA A 153 11.97 -3.13 18.90
N VAL A 154 13.24 -3.33 18.60
CA VAL A 154 13.73 -3.39 17.22
C VAL A 154 14.06 -4.84 16.92
N ILE A 155 13.43 -5.39 15.87
CA ILE A 155 13.73 -6.70 15.33
C ILE A 155 14.40 -6.48 13.98
N ALA A 156 15.65 -6.93 13.84
CA ALA A 156 16.38 -6.89 12.57
C ALA A 156 16.58 -8.31 12.06
N ASP A 157 16.20 -8.55 10.83
CA ASP A 157 16.52 -9.77 10.09
C ASP A 157 17.40 -9.43 8.90
N SER A 158 18.45 -10.22 8.69
CA SER A 158 19.33 -10.12 7.53
C SER A 158 19.37 -11.46 6.81
N ALA A 159 18.56 -11.59 5.77
CA ALA A 159 18.63 -12.72 4.87
C ALA A 159 19.79 -12.55 3.88
N TYR A 160 20.85 -13.30 4.05
CA TYR A 160 22.02 -13.28 3.15
C TYR A 160 21.83 -14.09 1.86
N LYS A 161 20.92 -15.06 1.86
CA LYS A 161 20.60 -15.87 0.68
C LYS A 161 19.18 -15.61 0.24
N CYS A 162 19.04 -15.20 -1.03
CA CYS A 162 17.74 -15.28 -1.71
C CYS A 162 17.30 -16.74 -1.69
N GLU A 163 16.10 -17.00 -1.25
CA GLU A 163 15.46 -18.29 -1.46
C GLU A 163 15.41 -18.62 -2.96
N PRO A 164 15.44 -19.90 -3.34
CA PRO A 164 15.27 -20.30 -4.75
C PRO A 164 14.02 -19.66 -5.32
N ASP A 165 14.03 -19.37 -6.62
CA ASP A 165 12.94 -18.73 -7.37
C ASP A 165 11.65 -19.58 -7.46
N ASP A 166 11.29 -20.23 -6.38
CA ASP A 166 10.09 -21.07 -6.28
C ASP A 166 8.84 -20.21 -6.09
N ILE A 167 8.29 -19.78 -7.23
CA ILE A 167 6.95 -19.17 -7.27
C ILE A 167 5.89 -20.13 -6.71
N ASP A 168 6.18 -21.42 -6.64
CA ASP A 168 5.28 -22.44 -6.09
C ASP A 168 5.00 -22.25 -4.58
N CYS A 169 5.90 -21.60 -3.86
CA CYS A 169 5.65 -21.16 -2.47
C CYS A 169 4.50 -20.14 -2.36
N LEU A 170 4.15 -19.48 -3.45
CA LEU A 170 3.10 -18.47 -3.52
C LEU A 170 1.78 -19.01 -4.07
N ALA A 171 1.62 -20.30 -4.20
CA ALA A 171 0.34 -20.90 -4.55
C ALA A 171 -0.66 -20.60 -3.42
N MET A 172 -1.43 -19.55 -3.57
CA MET A 172 -2.65 -19.36 -2.80
C MET A 172 -3.59 -20.52 -3.14
N ARG A 173 -3.69 -21.49 -2.23
CA ARG A 173 -4.72 -22.53 -2.26
C ARG A 173 -6.03 -21.96 -1.73
#